data_723cc67d21aa64e9bb3a2e2e62c602a7
#
_entry.id   723cc67d21aa64e9bb3a2e2e62c602a7
#
_cell.length_a   1.000
_cell.length_b   1.000
_cell.length_c   1.000
_cell.angle_alpha   90.00
_cell.angle_beta   90.00
_cell.angle_gamma   90.00
#
_symmetry.space_group_name_H-M   'P 1'
#
loop_
_entity.id
_entity.type
_entity.pdbx_description
1 polymer ?
#
loop_
_entity_poly.entity_id
_entity_poly.type
_entity_poly.pdbx_seq_one_letter_code
_entity_poly.pdbx_strand_id
1 'polypeptide(L)'
;MFVPTPLGNLRDITLRSIDTLREASLIVAEDSRVARRLLNALEIGSKEIWTYHEHNARATTGAILERAAAEVVAVVTDAGTPGISDPGSELIAAAREARVAIEVLPGPAAFVCAAVLSGFDLRRFAFAGFPPRSGSSRRAAFRASLGETTVWYEAPHRIRASLGDLAAVAPERRIFLVRELTKLHEQQILGTAAEVEAAIAEPVRGEFAFVVEGAEPEPREREAAPAEEIDAAIDALLAEGLSTSAIAKQMTEAGHGERRHLYARVSERRAVRPLE
;
A
#
# COMPACT_ATOMS: atom_id res chain seq x y z
N MET A 1 -11.34 18.25 -8.64
CA MET A 1 -10.62 17.06 -9.16
C MET A 1 -9.29 16.96 -8.47
N PHE A 2 -8.92 15.78 -7.94
CA PHE A 2 -7.61 15.51 -7.32
C PHE A 2 -6.69 14.97 -8.42
N VAL A 3 -5.61 15.69 -8.68
CA VAL A 3 -4.73 15.47 -9.84
C VAL A 3 -3.35 15.04 -9.38
N PRO A 4 -2.95 13.78 -9.57
CA PRO A 4 -1.62 13.31 -9.25
C PRO A 4 -0.54 14.01 -10.08
N THR A 5 0.57 14.33 -9.41
CA THR A 5 1.74 14.96 -9.99
C THR A 5 2.92 14.00 -10.05
N PRO A 6 3.94 14.24 -10.90
CA PRO A 6 5.12 13.40 -10.98
C PRO A 6 5.89 13.33 -9.65
N LEU A 7 6.45 12.16 -9.33
CA LEU A 7 7.32 12.01 -8.16
C LEU A 7 8.69 12.66 -8.35
N GLY A 8 9.24 12.58 -9.56
CA GLY A 8 10.55 13.13 -9.89
C GLY A 8 10.80 13.23 -11.39
N ASN A 9 10.13 12.39 -12.19
CA ASN A 9 10.23 12.41 -13.63
C ASN A 9 8.95 13.00 -14.24
N LEU A 10 9.07 14.13 -14.93
CA LEU A 10 7.92 14.81 -15.55
C LEU A 10 7.10 13.90 -16.47
N ARG A 11 7.72 12.90 -17.09
CA ARG A 11 7.06 11.96 -18.01
C ARG A 11 6.10 10.98 -17.33
N ASP A 12 6.12 10.90 -16.00
CA ASP A 12 5.20 10.05 -15.24
C ASP A 12 3.82 10.70 -15.03
N ILE A 13 3.63 11.94 -15.47
CA ILE A 13 2.32 12.59 -15.47
C ILE A 13 1.41 11.95 -16.51
N THR A 14 0.14 11.74 -16.14
CA THR A 14 -0.82 11.19 -17.10
C THR A 14 -1.34 12.26 -18.07
N LEU A 15 -1.71 11.86 -19.28
CA LEU A 15 -2.35 12.75 -20.25
C LEU A 15 -3.59 13.41 -19.65
N ARG A 16 -4.39 12.65 -18.92
CA ARG A 16 -5.60 13.13 -18.27
C ARG A 16 -5.29 14.17 -17.18
N SER A 17 -4.19 14.02 -16.45
CA SER A 17 -3.73 15.04 -15.50
C SER A 17 -3.39 16.33 -16.21
N ILE A 18 -2.67 16.25 -17.34
CA ILE A 18 -2.32 17.44 -18.15
C ILE A 18 -3.57 18.15 -18.65
N ASP A 19 -4.53 17.41 -19.21
CA ASP A 19 -5.77 17.98 -19.73
C ASP A 19 -6.59 18.65 -18.63
N THR A 20 -6.72 17.98 -17.46
CA THR A 20 -7.40 18.55 -16.30
C THR A 20 -6.74 19.83 -15.79
N LEU A 21 -5.40 19.89 -15.74
CA LEU A 21 -4.68 21.11 -15.35
C LEU A 21 -4.87 22.25 -16.38
N ARG A 22 -5.01 21.93 -17.66
CA ARG A 22 -5.32 22.91 -18.71
C ARG A 22 -6.75 23.46 -18.59
N GLU A 23 -7.71 22.61 -18.29
CA GLU A 23 -9.12 22.98 -18.15
C GLU A 23 -9.42 23.72 -16.84
N ALA A 24 -8.69 23.41 -15.77
CA ALA A 24 -8.94 23.99 -14.46
C ALA A 24 -8.85 25.52 -14.48
N SER A 25 -9.86 26.18 -13.92
CA SER A 25 -9.87 27.62 -13.67
C SER A 25 -9.06 27.99 -12.43
N LEU A 26 -9.01 27.08 -11.44
CA LEU A 26 -8.28 27.23 -10.19
C LEU A 26 -7.43 25.98 -9.92
N ILE A 27 -6.18 26.20 -9.57
CA ILE A 27 -5.28 25.16 -9.02
C ILE A 27 -5.19 25.38 -7.52
N VAL A 28 -5.50 24.35 -6.74
CA VAL A 28 -5.29 24.30 -5.29
C VAL A 28 -4.06 23.45 -5.04
N ALA A 29 -3.00 24.04 -4.46
CA ALA A 29 -1.69 23.41 -4.34
C ALA A 29 -1.14 23.51 -2.92
N GLU A 30 -0.35 22.54 -2.50
CA GLU A 30 0.37 22.58 -1.22
C GLU A 30 1.41 23.71 -1.23
N ASP A 31 2.30 23.73 -2.22
CA ASP A 31 3.23 24.82 -2.48
C ASP A 31 2.99 25.44 -3.88
N SER A 32 2.53 26.68 -3.92
CA SER A 32 2.28 27.40 -5.18
C SER A 32 3.52 27.56 -6.08
N ARG A 33 4.73 27.49 -5.53
CA ARG A 33 5.98 27.60 -6.29
C ARG A 33 6.24 26.29 -7.03
N VAL A 34 5.97 25.16 -6.38
CA VAL A 34 6.09 23.81 -6.99
C VAL A 34 5.05 23.68 -8.11
N ALA A 35 3.79 24.04 -7.83
CA ALA A 35 2.73 24.01 -8.83
C ALA A 35 3.06 24.89 -10.06
N ARG A 36 3.56 26.12 -9.89
CA ARG A 36 3.98 26.97 -11.02
C ARG A 36 5.09 26.35 -11.83
N ARG A 37 6.09 25.72 -11.19
CA ARG A 37 7.16 25.01 -11.91
C ARG A 37 6.62 23.87 -12.76
N LEU A 38 5.69 23.08 -12.21
CA LEU A 38 5.02 22.00 -12.94
C LEU A 38 4.25 22.55 -14.15
N LEU A 39 3.39 23.55 -13.95
CA LEU A 39 2.60 24.15 -15.03
C LEU A 39 3.50 24.71 -16.15
N ASN A 40 4.58 25.39 -15.79
CA ASN A 40 5.56 25.90 -16.76
C ASN A 40 6.25 24.77 -17.53
N ALA A 41 6.65 23.69 -16.84
CA ALA A 41 7.28 22.55 -17.49
C ALA A 41 6.34 21.78 -18.44
N LEU A 42 5.02 21.88 -18.21
CA LEU A 42 3.97 21.31 -19.06
C LEU A 42 3.47 22.28 -20.14
N GLU A 43 4.08 23.47 -20.26
CA GLU A 43 3.65 24.53 -21.16
C GLU A 43 2.17 24.94 -20.98
N ILE A 44 1.69 24.85 -19.73
CA ILE A 44 0.35 25.32 -19.34
C ILE A 44 0.45 26.78 -18.95
N GLY A 45 -0.37 27.61 -19.58
CA GLY A 45 -0.42 29.05 -19.34
C GLY A 45 -0.69 29.43 -17.87
N SER A 46 -0.63 30.71 -17.58
CA SER A 46 -0.87 31.22 -16.22
C SER A 46 -2.23 30.78 -15.68
N LYS A 47 -2.24 30.25 -14.48
CA LYS A 47 -3.42 29.82 -13.74
C LYS A 47 -3.53 30.56 -12.42
N GLU A 48 -4.75 30.74 -11.93
CA GLU A 48 -4.99 31.12 -10.54
C GLU A 48 -4.56 29.97 -9.65
N ILE A 49 -3.75 30.23 -8.59
CA ILE A 49 -3.26 29.21 -7.67
C ILE A 49 -3.53 29.66 -6.24
N TRP A 50 -4.28 28.83 -5.51
CA TRP A 50 -4.47 28.97 -4.08
C TRP A 50 -3.64 27.94 -3.33
N THR A 51 -3.08 28.34 -2.18
CA THR A 51 -2.38 27.39 -1.32
C THR A 51 -3.34 26.71 -0.35
N TYR A 52 -3.15 25.39 -0.18
CA TYR A 52 -3.92 24.56 0.73
C TYR A 52 -2.99 23.61 1.47
N HIS A 53 -2.80 23.83 2.76
CA HIS A 53 -1.96 23.03 3.64
C HIS A 53 -2.61 22.92 5.02
N GLU A 54 -2.13 22.04 5.88
CA GLU A 54 -2.69 21.75 7.19
C GLU A 54 -3.04 23.03 8.03
N HIS A 55 -2.21 24.06 7.95
CA HIS A 55 -2.42 25.29 8.75
C HIS A 55 -3.52 26.23 8.22
N ASN A 56 -3.88 26.17 6.94
CA ASN A 56 -4.90 27.05 6.37
C ASN A 56 -6.16 26.31 5.88
N ALA A 57 -6.15 25.00 5.89
CA ALA A 57 -7.23 24.15 5.38
C ALA A 57 -8.60 24.58 5.88
N ARG A 58 -8.76 24.75 7.20
CA ARG A 58 -10.03 25.14 7.81
C ARG A 58 -10.57 26.48 7.32
N ALA A 59 -9.70 27.43 7.02
CA ALA A 59 -10.09 28.77 6.57
C ALA A 59 -10.42 28.83 5.07
N THR A 60 -9.81 27.96 4.26
CA THR A 60 -9.88 28.02 2.80
C THR A 60 -10.85 27.01 2.19
N THR A 61 -11.18 25.93 2.90
CA THR A 61 -12.06 24.86 2.39
C THR A 61 -13.40 25.39 1.86
N GLY A 62 -14.09 26.26 2.58
CA GLY A 62 -15.39 26.81 2.14
C GLY A 62 -15.30 27.51 0.79
N ALA A 63 -14.33 28.41 0.63
CA ALA A 63 -14.12 29.15 -0.62
C ALA A 63 -13.72 28.23 -1.79
N ILE A 64 -12.93 27.19 -1.54
CA ILE A 64 -12.58 26.17 -2.55
C ILE A 64 -13.84 25.44 -3.02
N LEU A 65 -14.72 25.04 -2.08
CA LEU A 65 -15.96 24.33 -2.42
C LEU A 65 -16.95 25.19 -3.19
N GLU A 66 -17.08 26.47 -2.85
CA GLU A 66 -17.89 27.43 -3.61
C GLU A 66 -17.42 27.52 -5.06
N ARG A 67 -16.11 27.63 -5.28
CA ARG A 67 -15.53 27.63 -6.63
C ARG A 67 -15.77 26.29 -7.34
N ALA A 68 -15.53 25.18 -6.65
CA ALA A 68 -15.70 23.84 -7.22
C ALA A 68 -17.15 23.48 -7.56
N ALA A 69 -18.15 24.16 -7.01
CA ALA A 69 -19.54 23.98 -7.39
C ALA A 69 -19.89 24.57 -8.77
N ALA A 70 -19.11 25.54 -9.26
CA ALA A 70 -19.38 26.25 -10.50
C ALA A 70 -18.36 25.98 -11.62
N GLU A 71 -17.16 25.54 -11.28
CA GLU A 71 -16.03 25.46 -12.21
C GLU A 71 -15.09 24.27 -11.88
N VAL A 72 -14.19 23.97 -12.80
CA VAL A 72 -13.19 22.92 -12.61
C VAL A 72 -12.08 23.43 -11.70
N VAL A 73 -11.99 22.85 -10.51
CA VAL A 73 -10.90 23.09 -9.56
C VAL A 73 -10.00 21.85 -9.50
N ALA A 74 -8.70 22.02 -9.78
CA ALA A 74 -7.72 20.96 -9.67
C ALA A 74 -6.93 21.08 -8.37
N VAL A 75 -6.89 20.01 -7.58
CA VAL A 75 -6.11 19.90 -6.34
C VAL A 75 -4.87 19.08 -6.63
N VAL A 76 -3.71 19.65 -6.35
CA VAL A 76 -2.38 19.02 -6.53
C VAL A 76 -1.57 19.07 -5.25
N THR A 77 -0.64 18.15 -5.09
CA THR A 77 0.41 18.16 -4.07
C THR A 77 1.78 18.34 -4.71
N ASP A 78 2.80 18.50 -3.92
CA ASP A 78 4.16 18.72 -4.43
C ASP A 78 4.66 17.53 -5.26
N ALA A 79 4.29 16.29 -4.86
CA ALA A 79 4.61 15.07 -5.59
C ALA A 79 3.60 13.95 -5.30
N GLY A 80 3.19 13.20 -6.31
CA GLY A 80 2.33 12.03 -6.15
C GLY A 80 0.83 12.31 -6.12
N THR A 81 0.09 11.42 -5.49
CA THR A 81 -1.37 11.45 -5.42
C THR A 81 -1.85 12.25 -4.22
N PRO A 82 -2.62 13.34 -4.39
CA PRO A 82 -3.12 14.18 -3.31
C PRO A 82 -3.97 13.39 -2.30
N GLY A 83 -3.80 13.70 -1.01
CA GLY A 83 -4.52 13.03 0.09
C GLY A 83 -3.86 11.75 0.62
N ILE A 84 -2.70 11.35 0.08
CA ILE A 84 -1.89 10.23 0.57
C ILE A 84 -0.66 10.78 1.29
N SER A 85 -0.70 10.87 2.61
CA SER A 85 0.31 11.55 3.45
C SER A 85 0.48 13.04 3.18
N ASP A 86 -0.45 13.62 2.45
CA ASP A 86 -0.50 15.00 2.00
C ASP A 86 -1.86 15.62 2.37
N PRO A 87 -2.00 16.96 2.36
CA PRO A 87 -3.28 17.62 2.54
C PRO A 87 -4.31 17.18 1.49
N GLY A 88 -5.58 17.02 1.89
CA GLY A 88 -6.66 16.71 0.94
C GLY A 88 -7.79 15.88 1.50
N SER A 89 -7.54 15.02 2.49
CA SER A 89 -8.60 14.18 3.08
C SER A 89 -9.74 14.98 3.70
N GLU A 90 -9.42 16.08 4.39
CA GLU A 90 -10.42 16.99 4.96
C GLU A 90 -11.23 17.70 3.88
N LEU A 91 -10.58 18.12 2.78
CA LEU A 91 -11.26 18.73 1.64
C LEU A 91 -12.21 17.73 0.95
N ILE A 92 -11.81 16.46 0.82
CA ILE A 92 -12.67 15.40 0.29
C ILE A 92 -13.89 15.19 1.20
N ALA A 93 -13.68 15.11 2.52
CA ALA A 93 -14.78 14.96 3.48
C ALA A 93 -15.77 16.12 3.38
N ALA A 94 -15.29 17.35 3.41
CA ALA A 94 -16.11 18.55 3.29
C ALA A 94 -16.85 18.64 1.95
N ALA A 95 -16.20 18.25 0.83
CA ALA A 95 -16.85 18.22 -0.48
C ALA A 95 -17.99 17.20 -0.54
N ARG A 96 -17.84 16.03 0.10
CA ARG A 96 -18.91 15.02 0.22
C ARG A 96 -20.11 15.57 1.01
N GLU A 97 -19.86 16.24 2.15
CA GLU A 97 -20.90 16.85 2.96
C GLU A 97 -21.64 17.96 2.19
N ALA A 98 -20.91 18.79 1.45
CA ALA A 98 -21.45 19.83 0.58
C ALA A 98 -22.06 19.30 -0.74
N ARG A 99 -22.00 18.00 -1.02
CA ARG A 99 -22.43 17.37 -2.26
C ARG A 99 -21.77 17.94 -3.53
N VAL A 100 -20.55 18.42 -3.40
CA VAL A 100 -19.72 18.83 -4.54
C VAL A 100 -19.11 17.56 -5.17
N ALA A 101 -19.16 17.48 -6.50
CA ALA A 101 -18.63 16.33 -7.23
C ALA A 101 -17.10 16.20 -7.03
N ILE A 102 -16.67 14.98 -6.72
CA ILE A 102 -15.26 14.67 -6.46
C ILE A 102 -14.81 13.63 -7.49
N GLU A 103 -13.67 13.89 -8.08
CA GLU A 103 -12.96 12.91 -8.89
C GLU A 103 -11.49 12.86 -8.47
N VAL A 104 -10.94 11.64 -8.35
CA VAL A 104 -9.51 11.40 -8.12
C VAL A 104 -8.97 10.72 -9.36
N LEU A 105 -7.99 11.34 -10.01
CA LEU A 105 -7.35 10.74 -11.18
C LEU A 105 -6.35 9.66 -10.72
N PRO A 106 -6.29 8.49 -11.36
CA PRO A 106 -5.20 7.55 -11.16
C PRO A 106 -3.85 8.16 -11.56
N GLY A 107 -2.81 7.89 -10.78
CA GLY A 107 -1.49 8.42 -11.09
C GLY A 107 -0.38 7.98 -10.16
N PRO A 108 0.80 8.62 -10.21
CA PRO A 108 1.97 8.23 -9.45
C PRO A 108 1.71 8.19 -7.93
N ALA A 109 2.23 7.12 -7.29
CA ALA A 109 2.23 6.97 -5.84
C ALA A 109 3.52 6.24 -5.41
N ALA A 110 4.36 6.90 -4.62
CA ALA A 110 5.68 6.38 -4.28
C ALA A 110 5.62 5.06 -3.51
N PHE A 111 4.63 4.88 -2.62
CA PHE A 111 4.47 3.64 -1.86
C PHE A 111 4.15 2.43 -2.75
N VAL A 112 3.40 2.61 -3.85
CA VAL A 112 3.11 1.54 -4.80
C VAL A 112 4.39 1.11 -5.52
N CYS A 113 5.15 2.07 -6.02
CA CYS A 113 6.41 1.78 -6.71
C CYS A 113 7.42 1.12 -5.76
N ALA A 114 7.55 1.63 -4.53
CA ALA A 114 8.44 1.04 -3.52
C ALA A 114 8.04 -0.40 -3.18
N ALA A 115 6.72 -0.67 -2.99
CA ALA A 115 6.22 -2.01 -2.75
C ALA A 115 6.58 -2.97 -3.89
N VAL A 116 6.32 -2.58 -5.14
CA VAL A 116 6.63 -3.43 -6.32
C VAL A 116 8.13 -3.67 -6.45
N LEU A 117 8.97 -2.63 -6.27
CA LEU A 117 10.43 -2.74 -6.36
C LEU A 117 11.03 -3.63 -5.26
N SER A 118 10.38 -3.77 -4.11
CA SER A 118 10.87 -4.60 -3.01
C SER A 118 10.97 -6.09 -3.37
N GLY A 119 10.10 -6.57 -4.28
CA GLY A 119 9.98 -7.99 -4.63
C GLY A 119 9.41 -8.86 -3.50
N PHE A 120 8.89 -8.25 -2.42
CA PHE A 120 8.27 -8.97 -1.31
C PHE A 120 6.85 -9.45 -1.67
N ASP A 121 6.26 -10.31 -0.84
CA ASP A 121 4.89 -10.74 -1.03
C ASP A 121 3.91 -9.57 -0.79
N LEU A 122 3.19 -9.19 -1.83
CA LEU A 122 2.23 -8.09 -1.82
C LEU A 122 0.77 -8.56 -1.90
N ARG A 123 0.49 -9.85 -1.75
CA ARG A 123 -0.90 -10.34 -1.71
C ARG A 123 -1.70 -9.67 -0.59
N ARG A 124 -1.04 -9.34 0.50
CA ARG A 124 -1.51 -8.47 1.57
C ARG A 124 -0.36 -7.57 1.98
N PHE A 125 -0.59 -6.28 1.96
CA PHE A 125 0.39 -5.30 2.46
C PHE A 125 -0.35 -4.07 2.97
N ALA A 126 0.31 -3.30 3.82
CA ALA A 126 -0.21 -2.06 4.34
C ALA A 126 0.71 -0.88 4.01
N PHE A 127 0.12 0.26 3.65
CA PHE A 127 0.81 1.53 3.66
C PHE A 127 0.61 2.18 5.03
N ALA A 128 1.67 2.38 5.77
CA ALA A 128 1.64 2.83 7.16
C ALA A 128 2.00 4.32 7.34
N GLY A 129 2.26 5.04 6.23
CA GLY A 129 2.62 6.46 6.26
C GLY A 129 3.98 6.72 6.89
N PHE A 130 4.09 7.76 7.73
CA PHE A 130 5.34 8.09 8.43
C PHE A 130 5.39 7.43 9.81
N PRO A 131 6.52 6.83 10.20
CA PRO A 131 6.70 6.29 11.54
C PRO A 131 6.56 7.37 12.61
N PRO A 132 6.07 7.03 13.82
CA PRO A 132 5.97 7.97 14.93
C PRO A 132 7.29 8.68 15.25
N ARG A 133 7.20 9.94 15.70
CA ARG A 133 8.38 10.76 16.00
C ARG A 133 9.18 10.22 17.19
N SER A 134 8.50 9.73 18.24
CA SER A 134 9.16 9.19 19.44
C SER A 134 9.68 7.77 19.17
N GLY A 135 10.91 7.48 19.58
CA GLY A 135 11.52 6.17 19.36
C GLY A 135 10.77 5.01 20.01
N SER A 136 10.17 5.20 21.18
CA SER A 136 9.36 4.17 21.84
C SER A 136 8.10 3.84 21.05
N SER A 137 7.36 4.87 20.61
CA SER A 137 6.17 4.70 19.79
C SER A 137 6.50 4.13 18.41
N ARG A 138 7.65 4.53 17.83
CA ARG A 138 8.12 4.03 16.53
C ARG A 138 8.46 2.54 16.60
N ARG A 139 9.20 2.10 17.63
CA ARG A 139 9.45 0.66 17.86
C ARG A 139 8.16 -0.13 18.10
N ALA A 140 7.19 0.44 18.81
CA ALA A 140 5.90 -0.20 19.01
C ALA A 140 5.14 -0.36 17.68
N ALA A 141 5.12 0.69 16.85
CA ALA A 141 4.49 0.64 15.52
C ALA A 141 5.13 -0.41 14.62
N PHE A 142 6.48 -0.46 14.56
CA PHE A 142 7.18 -1.49 13.81
C PHE A 142 6.85 -2.91 14.29
N ARG A 143 6.85 -3.17 15.61
CA ARG A 143 6.46 -4.49 16.13
C ARG A 143 5.04 -4.89 15.70
N ALA A 144 4.11 -3.96 15.78
CA ALA A 144 2.71 -4.22 15.42
C ALA A 144 2.53 -4.54 13.94
N SER A 145 3.44 -4.09 13.07
CA SER A 145 3.35 -4.22 11.62
C SER A 145 4.12 -5.41 11.04
N LEU A 146 4.87 -6.18 11.84
CA LEU A 146 5.72 -7.27 11.32
C LEU A 146 4.96 -8.46 10.74
N GLY A 147 3.65 -8.58 10.99
CA GLY A 147 2.81 -9.69 10.49
C GLY A 147 2.50 -9.63 9.00
N GLU A 148 2.66 -8.48 8.36
CA GLU A 148 2.41 -8.29 6.93
C GLU A 148 3.46 -7.34 6.33
N THR A 149 3.61 -7.36 5.00
CA THR A 149 4.48 -6.42 4.30
C THR A 149 3.96 -4.99 4.50
N THR A 150 4.83 -4.07 4.97
CA THR A 150 4.45 -2.69 5.24
C THR A 150 5.35 -1.70 4.52
N VAL A 151 4.74 -0.65 3.98
CA VAL A 151 5.44 0.45 3.31
C VAL A 151 5.37 1.70 4.17
N TRP A 152 6.51 2.35 4.33
CA TRP A 152 6.68 3.55 5.14
C TRP A 152 7.35 4.65 4.34
N TYR A 153 6.97 5.90 4.60
CA TYR A 153 7.73 7.08 4.18
C TYR A 153 8.61 7.57 5.31
N GLU A 154 9.73 8.20 5.00
CA GLU A 154 10.53 8.83 6.04
C GLU A 154 11.29 10.06 5.53
N ALA A 155 11.46 11.03 6.42
CA ALA A 155 12.24 12.21 6.16
C ALA A 155 13.76 11.95 6.28
N PRO A 156 14.62 12.64 5.51
CA PRO A 156 16.06 12.39 5.50
C PRO A 156 16.73 12.54 6.86
N HIS A 157 16.29 13.50 7.67
CA HIS A 157 16.84 13.72 9.00
C HIS A 157 16.42 12.69 10.05
N ARG A 158 15.50 11.78 9.72
CA ARG A 158 14.95 10.74 10.61
C ARG A 158 15.29 9.33 10.19
N ILE A 159 15.63 9.10 8.91
CA ILE A 159 15.75 7.75 8.33
C ILE A 159 16.70 6.87 9.14
N ARG A 160 17.89 7.36 9.53
CA ARG A 160 18.85 6.58 10.34
C ARG A 160 18.26 6.15 11.69
N ALA A 161 17.58 7.07 12.39
CA ALA A 161 16.93 6.73 13.66
C ALA A 161 15.79 5.72 13.49
N SER A 162 15.05 5.79 12.38
CA SER A 162 13.99 4.83 12.06
C SER A 162 14.56 3.44 11.74
N LEU A 163 15.62 3.37 10.95
CA LEU A 163 16.30 2.11 10.64
C LEU A 163 16.97 1.49 11.90
N GLY A 164 17.60 2.29 12.76
CA GLY A 164 18.14 1.81 14.02
C GLY A 164 17.09 1.25 14.98
N ASP A 165 15.91 1.91 15.07
CA ASP A 165 14.78 1.39 15.85
C ASP A 165 14.19 0.12 15.24
N LEU A 166 14.16 0.01 13.90
CA LEU A 166 13.70 -1.20 13.21
C LEU A 166 14.69 -2.35 13.41
N ALA A 167 16.02 -2.11 13.33
CA ALA A 167 17.05 -3.09 13.63
C ALA A 167 16.94 -3.63 15.07
N ALA A 168 16.61 -2.77 16.05
CA ALA A 168 16.41 -3.18 17.44
C ALA A 168 15.12 -4.03 17.62
N VAL A 169 14.13 -3.91 16.75
CA VAL A 169 12.85 -4.64 16.82
C VAL A 169 12.89 -5.94 16.04
N ALA A 170 13.52 -5.95 14.89
CA ALA A 170 13.54 -7.05 13.94
C ALA A 170 14.90 -7.09 13.19
N PRO A 171 16.00 -7.49 13.86
CA PRO A 171 17.35 -7.39 13.33
C PRO A 171 17.57 -8.17 12.03
N GLU A 172 16.93 -9.32 11.90
CA GLU A 172 17.06 -10.20 10.73
C GLU A 172 16.01 -9.94 9.62
N ARG A 173 15.11 -8.99 9.86
CA ARG A 173 14.03 -8.71 8.90
C ARG A 173 14.61 -8.01 7.67
N ARG A 174 14.29 -8.54 6.49
CA ARG A 174 14.65 -7.87 5.23
C ARG A 174 13.81 -6.63 5.05
N ILE A 175 14.45 -5.59 4.57
CA ILE A 175 13.81 -4.37 4.15
C ILE A 175 14.35 -3.95 2.78
N PHE A 176 13.50 -3.28 2.02
CA PHE A 176 13.88 -2.59 0.80
C PHE A 176 13.72 -1.09 1.02
N LEU A 177 14.72 -0.31 0.66
CA LEU A 177 14.67 1.14 0.74
C LEU A 177 14.88 1.74 -0.64
N VAL A 178 14.05 2.69 -1.00
CA VAL A 178 14.26 3.56 -2.17
C VAL A 178 14.35 5.01 -1.73
N ARG A 179 15.35 5.70 -2.25
CA ARG A 179 15.59 7.13 -2.08
C ARG A 179 15.46 7.82 -3.41
N GLU A 180 14.85 9.01 -3.45
CA GLU A 180 14.73 9.84 -4.64
C GLU A 180 14.15 9.09 -5.85
N LEU A 181 13.08 8.33 -5.62
CA LEU A 181 12.39 7.51 -6.62
C LEU A 181 12.07 8.33 -7.88
N THR A 182 12.36 7.77 -9.05
CA THR A 182 12.23 8.36 -10.39
C THR A 182 13.14 9.56 -10.70
N LYS A 183 13.97 9.99 -9.74
CA LYS A 183 14.89 11.11 -9.90
C LYS A 183 16.29 10.66 -10.37
N LEU A 184 17.13 11.62 -10.80
CA LEU A 184 18.47 11.32 -11.33
C LEU A 184 19.37 10.55 -10.35
N HIS A 185 19.20 10.75 -9.06
CA HIS A 185 20.00 10.13 -8.00
C HIS A 185 19.21 9.09 -7.21
N GLU A 186 18.32 8.37 -7.90
CA GLU A 186 17.61 7.25 -7.30
C GLU A 186 18.59 6.22 -6.75
N GLN A 187 18.35 5.79 -5.51
CA GLN A 187 19.11 4.74 -4.86
C GLN A 187 18.14 3.68 -4.34
N GLN A 188 18.45 2.41 -4.62
CA GLN A 188 17.70 1.25 -4.16
C GLN A 188 18.63 0.36 -3.34
N ILE A 189 18.20 -0.05 -2.15
CA ILE A 189 18.98 -0.86 -1.23
C ILE A 189 18.09 -1.95 -0.65
N LEU A 190 18.54 -3.21 -0.71
CA LEU A 190 17.89 -4.37 -0.11
C LEU A 190 18.84 -4.99 0.92
N GLY A 191 18.36 -5.32 2.10
CA GLY A 191 19.12 -5.95 3.17
C GLY A 191 18.39 -5.92 4.50
N THR A 192 19.06 -6.18 5.59
CA THR A 192 18.57 -5.91 6.95
C THR A 192 18.57 -4.39 7.23
N ALA A 193 17.88 -3.96 8.27
CA ALA A 193 17.83 -2.53 8.61
C ALA A 193 19.24 -1.93 8.87
N ALA A 194 20.14 -2.70 9.47
CA ALA A 194 21.52 -2.26 9.73
C ALA A 194 22.34 -2.15 8.44
N GLU A 195 22.22 -3.12 7.53
CA GLU A 195 22.90 -3.10 6.23
C GLU A 195 22.41 -1.95 5.37
N VAL A 196 21.09 -1.73 5.33
CA VAL A 196 20.48 -0.63 4.58
C VAL A 196 20.92 0.72 5.13
N GLU A 197 20.97 0.89 6.47
CA GLU A 197 21.46 2.12 7.09
C GLU A 197 22.91 2.42 6.70
N ALA A 198 23.77 1.42 6.73
CA ALA A 198 25.17 1.54 6.36
C ALA A 198 25.38 1.90 4.88
N ALA A 199 24.49 1.46 4.00
CA ALA A 199 24.58 1.67 2.56
C ALA A 199 23.96 2.99 2.06
N ILE A 200 23.28 3.77 2.92
CA ILE A 200 22.73 5.07 2.52
C ILE A 200 23.84 6.05 2.17
N ALA A 201 23.83 6.54 0.93
CA ALA A 201 24.82 7.50 0.44
C ALA A 201 24.73 8.85 1.15
N GLU A 202 25.91 9.39 1.50
CA GLU A 202 26.04 10.75 2.05
C GLU A 202 26.08 11.82 0.94
N PRO A 203 25.58 13.03 1.18
CA PRO A 203 24.82 13.44 2.36
C PRO A 203 23.39 12.86 2.35
N VAL A 204 22.86 12.56 3.53
CA VAL A 204 21.48 12.04 3.66
C VAL A 204 20.49 13.16 3.35
N ARG A 205 19.98 13.15 2.13
CA ARG A 205 19.02 14.14 1.60
C ARG A 205 17.96 13.43 0.76
N GLY A 206 16.91 14.16 0.40
CA GLY A 206 15.85 13.70 -0.47
C GLY A 206 14.74 12.96 0.27
N GLU A 207 13.93 12.22 -0.45
CA GLU A 207 12.74 11.53 0.04
C GLU A 207 13.00 10.03 0.09
N PHE A 208 12.51 9.41 1.12
CA PHE A 208 12.69 7.98 1.36
C PHE A 208 11.36 7.27 1.47
N ALA A 209 11.26 6.13 0.80
CA ALA A 209 10.27 5.11 1.09
C ALA A 209 11.01 3.80 1.43
N PHE A 210 10.53 3.08 2.44
CA PHE A 210 11.07 1.76 2.74
C PHE A 210 9.96 0.75 2.97
N VAL A 211 10.23 -0.48 2.60
CA VAL A 211 9.31 -1.60 2.70
C VAL A 211 9.90 -2.60 3.67
N VAL A 212 9.14 -2.97 4.67
CA VAL A 212 9.50 -4.02 5.63
C VAL A 212 8.81 -5.29 5.19
N GLU A 213 9.58 -6.36 4.98
CA GLU A 213 9.02 -7.66 4.62
C GLU A 213 8.12 -8.19 5.73
N GLY A 214 6.93 -8.66 5.38
CA GLY A 214 6.03 -9.33 6.31
C GLY A 214 6.63 -10.63 6.87
N ALA A 215 6.08 -11.16 7.94
CA ALA A 215 6.36 -12.54 8.32
C ALA A 215 5.97 -13.45 7.16
N GLU A 216 6.77 -14.49 6.90
CA GLU A 216 6.27 -15.57 6.05
C GLU A 216 4.90 -15.97 6.63
N PRO A 217 3.85 -16.02 5.78
CA PRO A 217 2.60 -16.57 6.26
C PRO A 217 2.96 -17.96 6.80
N GLU A 218 2.76 -18.16 8.10
CA GLU A 218 2.76 -19.53 8.60
C GLU A 218 1.95 -20.33 7.59
N PRO A 219 2.44 -21.53 7.16
CA PRO A 219 1.64 -22.38 6.32
C PRO A 219 0.27 -22.37 7.01
N ARG A 220 -0.71 -21.73 6.40
CA ARG A 220 -2.04 -21.77 6.98
C ARG A 220 -2.26 -23.26 7.23
N GLU A 221 -2.31 -23.70 8.48
CA GLU A 221 -3.18 -24.80 8.78
C GLU A 221 -4.48 -24.37 8.11
N ARG A 222 -4.75 -24.91 6.92
CA ARG A 222 -6.05 -24.72 6.28
C ARG A 222 -6.97 -25.10 7.42
N GLU A 223 -7.81 -24.14 7.91
CA GLU A 223 -8.81 -24.46 8.90
C GLU A 223 -9.38 -25.77 8.43
N ALA A 224 -9.00 -26.85 9.11
CA ALA A 224 -9.38 -28.18 8.68
C ALA A 224 -10.90 -28.11 8.63
N ALA A 225 -11.47 -28.38 7.47
CA ALA A 225 -12.92 -28.35 7.33
C ALA A 225 -13.50 -29.11 8.53
N PRO A 226 -14.59 -28.62 9.16
CA PRO A 226 -15.14 -29.25 10.32
C PRO A 226 -15.20 -30.77 10.13
N ALA A 227 -14.84 -31.53 11.15
CA ALA A 227 -14.74 -32.98 11.01
C ALA A 227 -16.00 -33.60 10.39
N GLU A 228 -17.16 -33.02 10.68
CA GLU A 228 -18.46 -33.40 10.10
C GLU A 228 -18.55 -33.12 8.58
N GLU A 229 -17.97 -32.07 8.10
CA GLU A 229 -17.95 -31.72 6.67
C GLU A 229 -17.03 -32.66 5.88
N ILE A 230 -15.87 -32.99 6.46
CA ILE A 230 -14.95 -34.00 5.89
C ILE A 230 -15.63 -35.37 5.85
N ASP A 231 -16.35 -35.76 6.90
CA ASP A 231 -17.08 -37.01 6.97
C ASP A 231 -18.21 -37.08 5.94
N ALA A 232 -18.97 -36.01 5.79
CA ALA A 232 -20.04 -35.94 4.79
C ALA A 232 -19.48 -36.06 3.35
N ALA A 233 -18.34 -35.39 3.05
CA ALA A 233 -17.67 -35.52 1.77
C ALA A 233 -17.15 -36.94 1.53
N ILE A 234 -16.57 -37.60 2.53
CA ILE A 234 -16.14 -39.00 2.43
C ILE A 234 -17.33 -39.93 2.17
N ASP A 235 -18.44 -39.72 2.87
CA ASP A 235 -19.65 -40.57 2.71
C ASP A 235 -20.28 -40.40 1.34
N ALA A 236 -20.27 -39.20 0.77
CA ALA A 236 -20.71 -38.96 -0.61
C ALA A 236 -19.87 -39.76 -1.63
N LEU A 237 -18.55 -39.67 -1.50
CA LEU A 237 -17.61 -40.38 -2.41
C LEU A 237 -17.66 -41.92 -2.22
N LEU A 238 -17.93 -42.38 -1.02
CA LEU A 238 -18.19 -43.80 -0.75
C LEU A 238 -19.49 -44.30 -1.40
N ALA A 239 -20.53 -43.45 -1.45
CA ALA A 239 -21.79 -43.76 -2.12
C ALA A 239 -21.63 -43.83 -3.66
N GLU A 240 -20.67 -43.12 -4.23
CA GLU A 240 -20.29 -43.19 -5.65
C GLU A 240 -19.46 -44.44 -5.98
N GLY A 241 -19.13 -45.30 -4.98
CA GLY A 241 -18.40 -46.54 -5.20
C GLY A 241 -16.88 -46.38 -5.34
N LEU A 242 -16.30 -45.23 -5.04
CA LEU A 242 -14.86 -45.01 -5.16
C LEU A 242 -14.08 -45.88 -4.15
N SER A 243 -12.85 -46.27 -4.53
CA SER A 243 -11.94 -47.01 -3.64
C SER A 243 -11.40 -46.09 -2.52
N THR A 244 -11.08 -46.66 -1.34
CA THR A 244 -10.47 -45.94 -0.21
C THR A 244 -9.24 -45.10 -0.66
N SER A 245 -8.40 -45.67 -1.54
CA SER A 245 -7.21 -44.99 -2.03
C SER A 245 -7.55 -43.79 -2.96
N ALA A 246 -8.60 -43.94 -3.78
CA ALA A 246 -9.06 -42.86 -4.69
C ALA A 246 -9.66 -41.71 -3.88
N ILE A 247 -10.51 -42.01 -2.89
CA ILE A 247 -11.10 -41.01 -2.00
C ILE A 247 -10.00 -40.25 -1.24
N ALA A 248 -9.06 -40.99 -0.59
CA ALA A 248 -7.97 -40.33 0.14
C ALA A 248 -7.12 -39.44 -0.75
N LYS A 249 -6.88 -39.81 -2.01
CA LYS A 249 -6.17 -38.98 -2.98
C LYS A 249 -6.97 -37.72 -3.32
N GLN A 250 -8.23 -37.85 -3.68
CA GLN A 250 -9.09 -36.74 -4.07
C GLN A 250 -9.28 -35.73 -2.91
N MET A 251 -9.50 -36.23 -1.70
CA MET A 251 -9.61 -35.40 -0.50
C MET A 251 -8.31 -34.67 -0.15
N THR A 252 -7.14 -35.29 -0.41
CA THR A 252 -5.84 -34.65 -0.24
C THR A 252 -5.63 -33.54 -1.27
N GLU A 253 -5.96 -33.79 -2.54
CA GLU A 253 -5.89 -32.81 -3.62
C GLU A 253 -6.85 -31.62 -3.36
N ALA A 254 -8.02 -31.88 -2.78
CA ALA A 254 -8.97 -30.88 -2.31
C ALA A 254 -8.50 -30.13 -1.05
N GLY A 255 -7.43 -30.64 -0.39
CA GLY A 255 -6.82 -29.96 0.75
C GLY A 255 -7.43 -30.24 2.10
N HIS A 256 -8.17 -31.31 2.26
CA HIS A 256 -8.81 -31.71 3.53
C HIS A 256 -7.88 -32.43 4.51
N GLY A 257 -6.59 -32.58 4.20
CA GLY A 257 -5.61 -33.14 5.12
C GLY A 257 -4.57 -34.05 4.45
N GLU A 258 -3.71 -34.65 5.27
CA GLU A 258 -2.69 -35.58 4.80
C GLU A 258 -3.29 -36.91 4.35
N ARG A 259 -2.79 -37.44 3.21
CA ARG A 259 -3.30 -38.66 2.59
C ARG A 259 -3.36 -39.86 3.55
N ARG A 260 -2.39 -40.00 4.45
CA ARG A 260 -2.33 -41.10 5.42
C ARG A 260 -3.48 -41.02 6.42
N HIS A 261 -3.76 -39.85 6.94
CA HIS A 261 -4.85 -39.64 7.90
C HIS A 261 -6.22 -39.81 7.24
N LEU A 262 -6.38 -39.24 6.03
CA LEU A 262 -7.61 -39.40 5.26
C LEU A 262 -7.86 -40.86 4.86
N TYR A 263 -6.82 -41.62 4.50
CA TYR A 263 -6.96 -43.05 4.22
C TYR A 263 -7.46 -43.85 5.41
N ALA A 264 -6.90 -43.61 6.60
CA ALA A 264 -7.37 -44.27 7.84
C ALA A 264 -8.85 -43.91 8.10
N ARG A 265 -9.22 -42.62 8.01
CA ARG A 265 -10.59 -42.15 8.26
C ARG A 265 -11.60 -42.73 7.24
N VAL A 266 -11.27 -42.79 5.96
CA VAL A 266 -12.11 -43.44 4.94
C VAL A 266 -12.27 -44.94 5.23
N SER A 267 -11.20 -45.62 5.68
CA SER A 267 -11.26 -47.04 6.02
C SER A 267 -12.19 -47.31 7.21
N GLU A 268 -12.14 -46.49 8.26
CA GLU A 268 -13.02 -46.56 9.41
C GLU A 268 -14.49 -46.38 9.02
N ARG A 269 -14.81 -45.35 8.23
CA ARG A 269 -16.18 -45.08 7.77
C ARG A 269 -16.72 -46.17 6.85
N ARG A 270 -15.88 -46.77 6.01
CA ARG A 270 -16.27 -47.90 5.18
C ARG A 270 -16.60 -49.13 6.00
N ALA A 271 -15.90 -49.38 7.12
CA ALA A 271 -16.15 -50.51 7.99
C ALA A 271 -17.46 -50.42 8.79
N VAL A 272 -17.94 -49.18 9.05
CA VAL A 272 -19.18 -48.91 9.79
C VAL A 272 -20.42 -48.99 8.90
N ARG A 273 -20.27 -48.97 7.55
CA ARG A 273 -21.40 -49.08 6.63
C ARG A 273 -21.79 -50.54 6.42
N PRO A 274 -23.04 -50.97 6.74
CA PRO A 274 -23.49 -52.32 6.43
C PRO A 274 -23.40 -52.56 4.91
N LEU A 275 -22.89 -53.71 4.52
CA LEU A 275 -22.98 -54.19 3.12
C LEU A 275 -24.48 -54.49 2.85
N GLU A 276 -25.10 -53.60 2.05
CA GLU A 276 -26.35 -53.96 1.38
C GLU A 276 -26.07 -54.78 0.13
#